data_fce3d25e93c4e3a6e8b7e60211fb3a74
#
_entry.id   fce3d25e93c4e3a6e8b7e60211fb3a74
#
_cell.length_a   1.000
_cell.length_b   1.000
_cell.length_c   1.000
_cell.angle_alpha   90.00
_cell.angle_beta   90.00
_cell.angle_gamma   90.00
#
_symmetry.space_group_name_H-M   'P 1'
#
loop_
_entity.id
_entity.type
_entity.pdbx_description
1 polymer ?
#
loop_
_entity_poly.entity_id
_entity_poly.type
_entity_poly.pdbx_seq_one_letter_code
_entity_poly.pdbx_strand_id
1 'polypeptide(L)'
;MGPAQFRIHRRPSPSTCIEEKQRMPQIPAIGAPRLPHGFAAVLVALLALAGCGDKAPPAGPPPSPEVGVLAAAPKTLDVPTELPGRVEAARVAQVRARVTGIVQKRLFTEGSDVKAGEVLFQIDPAPYRAAIDSAKAALAKAQANEQQAAGLLARYKPLREANAISQQDFVNATSSAAQAGADVAAAKAAVQTAQLNLDYATVTAPISGRIGQALVTEGALVSATEATQMALIQQVDQVYVNFAQPVSDITRLRKAFASGKSKSLGLTIPVRIALDDGSELPQTGTLLFSDLTVDQTSGQVNVRAKVANPDGALMPGMYVRGRIAQQQVDSAFVLPQQAVQRTTQNDTVLVVGADGKPSVRVVKLGGNEGGNWIVLDGLKPGEQVIVDGFQKIRPGGTVKPVAWSANASAAATPGSAPASAASR
;
A
#
# COMPACT_ATOMS: atom_id res chain seq x y z
N MET A 1 2.94 -2.64 57.22
CA MET A 1 2.72 -1.27 56.73
C MET A 1 1.86 -1.40 55.49
N GLY A 2 0.66 -0.82 55.56
CA GLY A 2 -0.51 -1.19 54.81
C GLY A 2 -0.58 -0.86 53.32
N PRO A 3 -1.54 -1.50 52.60
CA PRO A 3 -1.72 -1.28 51.17
C PRO A 3 -2.62 -0.09 50.87
N ALA A 4 -2.21 0.73 49.92
CA ALA A 4 -2.97 1.87 49.40
C ALA A 4 -4.17 1.37 48.56
N GLN A 5 -5.37 1.79 48.96
CA GLN A 5 -6.63 1.52 48.26
C GLN A 5 -6.75 2.46 47.03
N PHE A 6 -6.86 1.90 45.84
CA PHE A 6 -7.26 2.60 44.62
C PHE A 6 -8.78 2.72 44.57
N ARG A 7 -9.29 3.94 44.67
CA ARG A 7 -10.73 4.29 44.52
C ARG A 7 -11.08 4.33 43.04
N ILE A 8 -11.98 3.43 42.62
CA ILE A 8 -12.59 3.42 41.30
C ILE A 8 -13.72 4.44 41.27
N HIS A 9 -13.57 5.53 40.52
CA HIS A 9 -14.65 6.45 40.18
C HIS A 9 -15.54 5.86 39.11
N ARG A 10 -16.75 5.44 39.50
CA ARG A 10 -17.88 5.12 38.58
C ARG A 10 -18.43 6.43 38.01
N ARG A 11 -18.50 6.57 36.71
CA ARG A 11 -19.29 7.57 36.01
C ARG A 11 -20.74 7.06 35.85
N PRO A 12 -21.76 7.90 36.03
CA PRO A 12 -23.15 7.53 35.81
C PRO A 12 -23.53 7.63 34.33
N SER A 13 -24.37 6.70 33.90
CA SER A 13 -25.08 6.66 32.62
C SER A 13 -26.20 7.71 32.58
N PRO A 14 -26.46 8.42 31.49
CA PRO A 14 -27.74 9.09 31.28
C PRO A 14 -28.65 8.24 30.43
N SER A 15 -29.67 7.63 31.08
CA SER A 15 -30.92 7.21 30.45
C SER A 15 -31.86 8.41 30.47
N THR A 16 -32.24 8.93 29.34
CA THR A 16 -33.49 9.71 29.21
C THR A 16 -34.03 9.53 27.80
N CYS A 17 -34.97 8.63 27.66
CA CYS A 17 -35.92 8.58 26.57
C CYS A 17 -36.80 9.83 26.63
N ILE A 18 -36.77 10.65 25.58
CA ILE A 18 -37.82 11.66 25.34
C ILE A 18 -38.62 11.16 24.15
N GLU A 19 -39.82 10.71 24.46
CA GLU A 19 -40.89 10.35 23.53
C GLU A 19 -41.54 11.64 23.10
N GLU A 20 -41.21 12.16 21.93
CA GLU A 20 -41.82 13.35 21.33
C GLU A 20 -42.96 12.92 20.42
N LYS A 21 -44.16 13.05 20.97
CA LYS A 21 -45.46 12.80 20.36
C LYS A 21 -45.76 13.93 19.35
N GLN A 22 -45.50 13.71 18.05
CA GLN A 22 -45.92 14.63 16.99
C GLN A 22 -47.44 14.71 16.91
N ARG A 23 -47.98 15.85 17.31
CA ARG A 23 -49.40 16.25 17.05
C ARG A 23 -49.52 16.67 15.60
N MET A 24 -50.32 15.97 14.80
CA MET A 24 -50.84 16.42 13.52
C MET A 24 -51.79 17.62 13.71
N PRO A 25 -51.71 18.68 12.91
CA PRO A 25 -52.72 19.75 12.91
C PRO A 25 -53.95 19.27 12.16
N GLN A 26 -55.11 19.42 12.83
CA GLN A 26 -56.47 19.24 12.22
C GLN A 26 -56.78 20.36 11.28
N ILE A 27 -57.14 20.03 10.03
CA ILE A 27 -57.65 21.00 9.01
C ILE A 27 -59.15 21.16 9.26
N PRO A 28 -59.67 22.42 9.35
CA PRO A 28 -61.11 22.65 9.51
C PRO A 28 -61.86 22.39 8.20
N ALA A 29 -62.99 21.71 8.32
CA ALA A 29 -63.94 21.43 7.25
C ALA A 29 -64.59 22.75 6.75
N ILE A 30 -64.38 23.08 5.46
CA ILE A 30 -65.03 24.20 4.79
C ILE A 30 -66.35 23.70 4.19
N GLY A 31 -67.43 24.31 4.61
CA GLY A 31 -68.80 23.98 4.22
C GLY A 31 -69.08 24.21 2.73
N ALA A 32 -69.84 23.29 2.15
CA ALA A 32 -70.31 23.36 0.76
C ALA A 32 -71.38 24.45 0.55
N PRO A 33 -71.24 25.27 -0.52
CA PRO A 33 -72.28 26.21 -0.90
C PRO A 33 -73.42 25.50 -1.68
N ARG A 34 -74.67 25.76 -1.31
CA ARG A 34 -75.87 25.34 -2.02
C ARG A 34 -76.02 26.16 -3.31
N LEU A 35 -75.99 25.49 -4.45
CA LEU A 35 -76.33 26.09 -5.76
C LEU A 35 -77.85 26.13 -5.98
N PRO A 36 -78.39 27.20 -6.56
CA PRO A 36 -79.79 27.34 -6.82
C PRO A 36 -80.26 26.58 -8.09
N HIS A 37 -81.48 26.08 -8.07
CA HIS A 37 -82.15 25.13 -8.99
C HIS A 37 -82.44 25.68 -10.42
N GLY A 38 -81.72 26.69 -10.96
CA GLY A 38 -82.02 27.32 -12.26
C GLY A 38 -81.18 26.87 -13.46
N PHE A 39 -80.11 26.12 -13.31
CA PHE A 39 -79.13 25.83 -14.37
C PHE A 39 -79.26 24.44 -15.04
N ALA A 40 -80.18 23.59 -14.58
CA ALA A 40 -80.34 22.21 -15.08
C ALA A 40 -81.05 22.11 -16.44
N ALA A 41 -81.79 23.14 -16.85
CA ALA A 41 -82.56 23.11 -18.11
C ALA A 41 -81.76 23.48 -19.37
N VAL A 42 -80.71 24.25 -19.25
CA VAL A 42 -79.85 24.67 -20.40
C VAL A 42 -78.83 23.63 -20.80
N LEU A 43 -78.42 22.77 -19.89
CA LEU A 43 -77.38 21.76 -20.14
C LEU A 43 -77.90 20.55 -20.92
N VAL A 44 -79.25 20.25 -20.87
CA VAL A 44 -79.85 19.12 -21.60
C VAL A 44 -80.05 19.44 -23.07
N ALA A 45 -80.24 20.73 -23.46
CA ALA A 45 -80.43 21.13 -24.84
C ALA A 45 -79.11 21.17 -25.66
N LEU A 46 -77.92 21.26 -25.02
CA LEU A 46 -76.64 21.27 -25.70
C LEU A 46 -76.05 19.84 -25.91
N LEU A 47 -76.58 18.81 -25.26
CA LEU A 47 -76.09 17.43 -25.43
C LEU A 47 -76.75 16.68 -26.62
N ALA A 48 -77.75 17.28 -27.28
CA ALA A 48 -78.47 16.60 -28.39
C ALA A 48 -77.89 16.86 -29.81
N LEU A 49 -76.83 17.72 -29.96
CA LEU A 49 -76.28 18.04 -31.28
C LEU A 49 -74.86 17.49 -31.51
N ALA A 50 -74.34 16.64 -30.66
CA ALA A 50 -72.98 16.04 -30.83
C ALA A 50 -72.99 14.55 -31.23
N GLY A 51 -73.98 14.10 -32.00
CA GLY A 51 -74.12 12.71 -32.38
C GLY A 51 -73.90 12.44 -33.86
N CYS A 52 -72.71 12.77 -34.45
CA CYS A 52 -72.23 12.21 -35.69
C CYS A 52 -70.70 12.32 -35.69
N GLY A 53 -70.03 11.45 -34.97
CA GLY A 53 -68.57 11.28 -35.02
C GLY A 53 -68.27 9.96 -35.66
N ASP A 54 -67.72 9.96 -36.88
CA ASP A 54 -67.18 8.80 -37.56
C ASP A 54 -66.35 7.92 -36.59
N LYS A 55 -66.65 6.61 -36.57
CA LYS A 55 -65.76 5.63 -35.96
C LYS A 55 -64.43 5.69 -36.66
N ALA A 56 -63.41 6.32 -36.01
CA ALA A 56 -62.04 6.15 -36.40
C ALA A 56 -61.71 4.62 -36.38
N PRO A 57 -61.02 4.12 -37.38
CA PRO A 57 -60.59 2.71 -37.37
C PRO A 57 -59.76 2.46 -36.12
N PRO A 58 -59.83 1.24 -35.53
CA PRO A 58 -59.07 0.93 -34.33
C PRO A 58 -57.58 1.19 -34.59
N ALA A 59 -57.00 2.12 -33.82
CA ALA A 59 -55.58 2.39 -33.88
C ALA A 59 -54.87 1.08 -33.69
N GLY A 60 -54.12 0.63 -34.70
CA GLY A 60 -53.28 -0.53 -34.58
C GLY A 60 -52.37 -0.42 -33.37
N PRO A 61 -51.88 -1.52 -32.81
CA PRO A 61 -51.00 -1.49 -31.66
C PRO A 61 -49.85 -0.48 -31.92
N PRO A 62 -49.58 0.39 -30.96
CA PRO A 62 -48.51 1.41 -31.16
C PRO A 62 -47.21 0.72 -31.54
N PRO A 63 -46.46 1.28 -32.51
CA PRO A 63 -45.22 0.65 -32.97
C PRO A 63 -44.29 0.44 -31.77
N SER A 64 -43.72 -0.77 -31.72
CA SER A 64 -42.77 -1.16 -30.66
C SER A 64 -41.62 -0.15 -30.62
N PRO A 65 -41.30 0.45 -29.50
CA PRO A 65 -40.22 1.43 -29.40
C PRO A 65 -38.88 0.79 -29.76
N GLU A 66 -38.07 1.54 -30.51
CA GLU A 66 -36.71 1.13 -30.88
C GLU A 66 -35.76 1.39 -29.68
N VAL A 67 -34.99 0.37 -29.34
CA VAL A 67 -33.95 0.41 -28.26
C VAL A 67 -32.61 -0.03 -28.83
N GLY A 68 -31.55 0.68 -28.42
CA GLY A 68 -30.16 0.31 -28.81
C GLY A 68 -29.69 -0.92 -28.02
N VAL A 69 -29.32 -1.98 -28.70
CA VAL A 69 -28.84 -3.20 -28.05
C VAL A 69 -27.42 -3.54 -28.46
N LEU A 70 -26.67 -4.13 -27.51
CA LEU A 70 -25.37 -4.72 -27.74
C LEU A 70 -25.43 -6.22 -27.52
N ALA A 71 -24.95 -7.02 -28.46
CA ALA A 71 -24.84 -8.46 -28.26
C ALA A 71 -23.71 -8.80 -27.31
N ALA A 72 -24.02 -9.55 -26.26
CA ALA A 72 -23.05 -9.98 -25.26
C ALA A 72 -22.07 -10.99 -25.89
N ALA A 73 -20.90 -10.52 -26.33
CA ALA A 73 -19.81 -11.35 -26.83
C ALA A 73 -18.85 -11.67 -25.70
N PRO A 74 -18.58 -12.96 -25.40
CA PRO A 74 -17.60 -13.33 -24.40
C PRO A 74 -16.20 -12.95 -24.88
N LYS A 75 -15.42 -12.32 -23.99
CA LYS A 75 -14.00 -12.00 -24.20
C LYS A 75 -13.19 -12.54 -23.05
N THR A 76 -12.02 -13.04 -23.36
CA THR A 76 -11.02 -13.33 -22.33
C THR A 76 -10.38 -12.03 -21.91
N LEU A 77 -10.54 -11.66 -20.64
CA LEU A 77 -10.03 -10.42 -20.09
C LEU A 77 -9.20 -10.69 -18.85
N ASP A 78 -8.10 -9.97 -18.74
CA ASP A 78 -7.31 -9.91 -17.51
C ASP A 78 -7.95 -8.87 -16.60
N VAL A 79 -8.56 -9.31 -15.50
CA VAL A 79 -9.15 -8.39 -14.51
C VAL A 79 -8.05 -7.95 -13.54
N PRO A 80 -7.62 -6.68 -13.60
CA PRO A 80 -6.61 -6.19 -12.67
C PRO A 80 -7.21 -6.07 -11.27
N THR A 81 -6.49 -6.59 -10.29
CA THR A 81 -6.79 -6.33 -8.88
C THR A 81 -5.86 -5.23 -8.38
N GLU A 82 -6.42 -4.18 -7.79
CA GLU A 82 -5.66 -3.12 -7.16
C GLU A 82 -5.41 -3.45 -5.68
N LEU A 83 -4.14 -3.41 -5.30
CA LEU A 83 -3.68 -3.66 -3.94
C LEU A 83 -3.12 -2.37 -3.36
N PRO A 84 -3.69 -1.83 -2.27
CA PRO A 84 -3.10 -0.69 -1.58
C PRO A 84 -1.81 -1.11 -0.90
N GLY A 85 -0.77 -0.26 -1.00
CA GLY A 85 0.54 -0.56 -0.43
C GLY A 85 1.33 0.68 -0.02
N ARG A 86 2.42 0.43 0.71
CA ARG A 86 3.39 1.44 1.10
C ARG A 86 4.78 1.06 0.66
N VAL A 87 5.52 2.06 0.20
CA VAL A 87 6.93 1.93 -0.19
C VAL A 87 7.82 1.85 1.04
N GLU A 88 8.76 0.92 1.05
CA GLU A 88 9.78 0.74 2.07
C GLU A 88 11.15 0.67 1.40
N ALA A 89 12.17 1.27 2.03
CA ALA A 89 13.54 1.16 1.53
C ALA A 89 14.00 -0.30 1.53
N ALA A 90 14.81 -0.70 0.54
CA ALA A 90 15.34 -2.06 0.47
C ALA A 90 16.21 -2.39 1.70
N ARG A 91 16.99 -1.41 2.16
CA ARG A 91 17.81 -1.50 3.37
C ARG A 91 17.80 -0.16 4.08
N VAL A 92 17.73 -0.22 5.41
CA VAL A 92 17.79 0.95 6.28
C VAL A 92 18.91 0.72 7.27
N ALA A 93 19.84 1.67 7.37
CA ALA A 93 20.91 1.64 8.34
C ALA A 93 20.87 2.87 9.22
N GLN A 94 20.74 2.65 10.52
CA GLN A 94 20.87 3.69 11.52
C GLN A 94 22.34 3.84 11.87
N VAL A 95 22.93 4.98 11.54
CA VAL A 95 24.29 5.33 11.93
C VAL A 95 24.27 5.74 13.39
N ARG A 96 24.95 4.98 14.27
CA ARG A 96 24.99 5.22 15.70
C ARG A 96 26.42 5.36 16.21
N ALA A 97 26.62 6.19 17.24
CA ALA A 97 27.89 6.33 17.91
C ALA A 97 28.31 5.01 18.57
N ARG A 98 29.57 4.58 18.33
CA ARG A 98 30.18 3.40 18.94
C ARG A 98 31.14 3.77 20.07
N VAL A 99 31.53 5.02 20.12
CA VAL A 99 32.38 5.61 21.16
C VAL A 99 31.76 6.91 21.66
N THR A 100 32.10 7.31 22.88
CA THR A 100 31.58 8.52 23.50
C THR A 100 32.52 9.67 23.26
N GLY A 101 32.03 10.82 22.79
CA GLY A 101 32.87 12.00 22.56
C GLY A 101 32.12 13.13 21.87
N ILE A 102 32.79 14.22 21.63
CA ILE A 102 32.22 15.40 20.98
C ILE A 102 32.37 15.24 19.45
N VAL A 103 31.30 15.50 18.72
CA VAL A 103 31.32 15.55 17.24
C VAL A 103 32.12 16.79 16.82
N GLN A 104 33.25 16.58 16.16
CA GLN A 104 34.07 17.70 15.67
C GLN A 104 33.63 18.20 14.30
N LYS A 105 33.29 17.28 13.39
CA LYS A 105 32.94 17.61 12.01
C LYS A 105 31.91 16.65 11.44
N ARG A 106 31.03 17.20 10.59
CA ARG A 106 30.20 16.46 9.64
C ARG A 106 30.82 16.56 8.25
N LEU A 107 30.99 15.44 7.57
CA LEU A 107 31.73 15.36 6.30
C LEU A 107 30.86 15.01 5.10
N PHE A 108 29.55 14.94 5.28
CA PHE A 108 28.57 14.67 4.21
C PHE A 108 27.56 15.82 4.05
N THR A 109 26.92 15.88 2.89
CA THR A 109 25.78 16.77 2.64
C THR A 109 24.47 16.01 2.90
N GLU A 110 23.56 16.61 3.64
CA GLU A 110 22.25 16.02 3.91
C GLU A 110 21.47 15.79 2.61
N GLY A 111 20.81 14.63 2.51
CA GLY A 111 20.08 14.23 1.31
C GLY A 111 20.94 13.76 0.14
N SER A 112 22.28 13.72 0.27
CA SER A 112 23.18 13.20 -0.77
C SER A 112 23.24 11.67 -0.75
N ASP A 113 23.77 11.11 -1.82
CA ASP A 113 24.09 9.68 -1.91
C ASP A 113 25.49 9.45 -1.34
N VAL A 114 25.60 8.46 -0.43
CA VAL A 114 26.84 8.06 0.22
C VAL A 114 27.20 6.62 -0.13
N LYS A 115 28.51 6.31 -0.14
CA LYS A 115 29.02 4.95 -0.38
C LYS A 115 29.33 4.26 0.93
N ALA A 116 29.17 2.93 0.97
CA ALA A 116 29.61 2.14 2.11
C ALA A 116 31.12 2.40 2.40
N GLY A 117 31.45 2.67 3.69
CA GLY A 117 32.81 3.04 4.12
C GLY A 117 33.11 4.53 4.03
N GLU A 118 32.26 5.36 3.43
CA GLU A 118 32.45 6.82 3.39
C GLU A 118 32.37 7.43 4.78
N VAL A 119 33.27 8.38 5.08
CA VAL A 119 33.34 9.04 6.39
C VAL A 119 32.21 10.06 6.51
N LEU A 120 31.37 9.91 7.54
CA LEU A 120 30.21 10.75 7.77
C LEU A 120 30.47 11.78 8.88
N PHE A 121 31.00 11.31 10.01
CA PHE A 121 31.29 12.19 11.15
C PHE A 121 32.68 11.88 11.72
N GLN A 122 33.28 12.90 12.29
CA GLN A 122 34.51 12.80 13.06
C GLN A 122 34.19 13.14 14.51
N ILE A 123 34.30 12.16 15.41
CA ILE A 123 34.30 12.34 16.85
C ILE A 123 35.71 12.72 17.28
N ASP A 124 35.88 13.51 18.35
CA ASP A 124 37.20 13.92 18.85
C ASP A 124 38.12 12.71 19.07
N PRO A 125 39.19 12.58 18.25
CA PRO A 125 40.12 11.46 18.35
C PRO A 125 41.18 11.64 19.43
N ALA A 126 41.32 12.83 20.02
CA ALA A 126 42.47 13.14 20.90
C ALA A 126 42.50 12.21 22.15
N PRO A 127 41.40 11.95 22.87
CA PRO A 127 41.42 11.01 24.01
C PRO A 127 41.80 9.58 23.60
N TYR A 128 41.35 9.13 22.42
CA TYR A 128 41.62 7.81 21.91
C TYR A 128 43.05 7.65 21.43
N ARG A 129 43.69 8.68 20.85
CA ARG A 129 45.09 8.69 20.52
C ARG A 129 45.96 8.58 21.77
N ALA A 130 45.66 9.37 22.80
CA ALA A 130 46.35 9.27 24.09
C ALA A 130 46.22 7.86 24.73
N ALA A 131 45.02 7.24 24.63
CA ALA A 131 44.82 5.87 25.13
C ALA A 131 45.70 4.84 24.35
N ILE A 132 45.79 4.96 23.03
CA ILE A 132 46.67 4.10 22.22
C ILE A 132 48.15 4.30 22.61
N ASP A 133 48.61 5.54 22.78
CA ASP A 133 50.01 5.81 23.12
C ASP A 133 50.34 5.25 24.52
N SER A 134 49.40 5.36 25.48
CA SER A 134 49.55 4.71 26.80
C SER A 134 49.60 3.18 26.70
N ALA A 135 48.69 2.56 25.89
CA ALA A 135 48.70 1.11 25.68
C ALA A 135 49.99 0.62 24.98
N LYS A 136 50.53 1.38 24.01
CA LYS A 136 51.82 1.08 23.35
C LYS A 136 53.00 1.14 24.31
N ALA A 137 52.98 2.12 25.23
CA ALA A 137 54.03 2.24 26.25
C ALA A 137 53.98 1.04 27.23
N ALA A 138 52.77 0.62 27.62
CA ALA A 138 52.57 -0.58 28.45
C ALA A 138 53.07 -1.87 27.75
N LEU A 139 52.79 -2.01 26.43
CA LEU A 139 53.31 -3.12 25.63
C LEU A 139 54.84 -3.08 25.54
N ALA A 140 55.46 -1.96 25.32
CA ALA A 140 56.91 -1.84 25.28
C ALA A 140 57.55 -2.25 26.61
N LYS A 141 56.96 -1.89 27.76
CA LYS A 141 57.39 -2.33 29.11
C LYS A 141 57.24 -3.85 29.25
N ALA A 142 56.13 -4.42 28.87
CA ALA A 142 55.91 -5.89 28.95
C ALA A 142 56.91 -6.65 28.08
N GLN A 143 57.21 -6.17 26.86
CA GLN A 143 58.22 -6.76 25.96
C GLN A 143 59.63 -6.69 26.55
N ALA A 144 59.98 -5.60 27.22
CA ALA A 144 61.29 -5.52 27.89
C ALA A 144 61.42 -6.51 29.04
N ASN A 145 60.31 -6.72 29.83
CA ASN A 145 60.27 -7.71 30.89
C ASN A 145 60.35 -9.15 30.33
N GLU A 146 59.68 -9.42 29.22
CA GLU A 146 59.73 -10.71 28.53
C GLU A 146 61.16 -11.03 28.06
N GLN A 147 61.82 -10.05 27.41
CA GLN A 147 63.21 -10.22 26.98
C GLN A 147 64.17 -10.51 28.16
N GLN A 148 63.95 -9.83 29.30
CA GLN A 148 64.76 -10.08 30.50
C GLN A 148 64.53 -11.52 31.04
N ALA A 149 63.25 -11.91 31.18
CA ALA A 149 62.89 -13.25 31.69
C ALA A 149 63.33 -14.37 30.73
N ALA A 150 63.11 -14.22 29.44
CA ALA A 150 63.55 -15.15 28.41
C ALA A 150 65.09 -15.26 28.36
N GLY A 151 65.82 -14.12 28.49
CA GLY A 151 67.27 -14.10 28.58
C GLY A 151 67.83 -14.81 29.80
N LEU A 152 67.12 -14.73 30.96
CA LEU A 152 67.46 -15.47 32.17
C LEU A 152 67.21 -16.97 31.96
N LEU A 153 66.07 -17.38 31.46
CA LEU A 153 65.75 -18.76 31.15
C LEU A 153 66.76 -19.37 30.15
N ALA A 154 67.11 -18.62 29.11
CA ALA A 154 68.10 -19.06 28.11
C ALA A 154 69.48 -19.36 28.75
N ARG A 155 69.92 -18.52 29.72
CA ARG A 155 71.15 -18.77 30.47
C ARG A 155 71.05 -19.95 31.42
N TYR A 156 69.90 -20.18 32.04
CA TYR A 156 69.70 -21.27 32.97
C TYR A 156 69.53 -22.64 32.30
N LYS A 157 69.13 -22.70 31.05
CA LYS A 157 68.96 -23.93 30.29
C LYS A 157 70.23 -24.79 30.23
N PRO A 158 71.44 -24.29 29.77
CA PRO A 158 72.66 -25.06 29.78
C PRO A 158 73.19 -25.35 31.19
N LEU A 159 73.00 -24.43 32.15
CA LEU A 159 73.42 -24.67 33.53
C LEU A 159 72.61 -25.79 34.21
N ARG A 160 71.34 -25.94 33.86
CA ARG A 160 70.52 -27.06 34.33
C ARG A 160 70.95 -28.35 33.71
N GLU A 161 71.30 -28.40 32.43
CA GLU A 161 71.85 -29.58 31.76
C GLU A 161 73.21 -30.01 32.40
N ALA A 162 74.04 -29.07 32.84
CA ALA A 162 75.28 -29.30 33.55
C ALA A 162 75.12 -29.58 35.07
N ASN A 163 73.82 -29.64 35.58
CA ASN A 163 73.53 -29.79 37.01
C ASN A 163 74.11 -28.65 37.89
N ALA A 164 74.35 -27.43 37.34
CA ALA A 164 74.99 -26.35 38.02
C ALA A 164 73.99 -25.37 38.70
N ILE A 165 72.66 -25.60 38.60
CA ILE A 165 71.61 -24.84 39.27
C ILE A 165 70.55 -25.79 39.89
N SER A 166 69.77 -25.26 40.86
CA SER A 166 68.71 -26.04 41.47
C SER A 166 67.51 -26.26 40.48
N GLN A 167 66.78 -27.36 40.65
CA GLN A 167 65.55 -27.64 39.91
C GLN A 167 64.52 -26.50 40.13
N GLN A 168 64.46 -25.98 41.35
CA GLN A 168 63.51 -24.91 41.72
C GLN A 168 63.82 -23.60 40.97
N ASP A 169 65.08 -23.24 40.84
CA ASP A 169 65.49 -21.99 40.13
C ASP A 169 65.15 -22.08 38.66
N PHE A 170 65.34 -23.28 38.03
CA PHE A 170 64.96 -23.48 36.67
C PHE A 170 63.44 -23.37 36.45
N VAL A 171 62.66 -24.01 37.35
CA VAL A 171 61.18 -23.93 37.28
C VAL A 171 60.72 -22.49 37.48
N ASN A 172 61.30 -21.75 38.45
CA ASN A 172 60.96 -20.35 38.68
C ASN A 172 61.26 -19.49 37.44
N ALA A 173 62.40 -19.68 36.79
CA ALA A 173 62.75 -18.94 35.56
C ALA A 173 61.81 -19.29 34.42
N THR A 174 61.43 -20.56 34.27
CA THR A 174 60.50 -21.01 33.25
C THR A 174 59.11 -20.36 33.46
N SER A 175 58.62 -20.39 34.73
CA SER A 175 57.33 -19.80 35.08
C SER A 175 57.32 -18.26 34.88
N SER A 176 58.43 -17.59 35.24
CA SER A 176 58.56 -16.14 35.02
C SER A 176 58.58 -15.77 33.54
N ALA A 177 59.30 -16.57 32.71
CA ALA A 177 59.28 -16.34 31.27
C ALA A 177 57.90 -16.55 30.65
N ALA A 178 57.20 -17.62 31.10
CA ALA A 178 55.81 -17.87 30.65
C ALA A 178 54.84 -16.77 31.07
N GLN A 179 54.98 -16.28 32.31
CA GLN A 179 54.16 -15.16 32.79
C GLN A 179 54.43 -13.87 32.02
N ALA A 180 55.69 -13.50 31.78
CA ALA A 180 56.06 -12.32 31.00
C ALA A 180 55.54 -12.41 29.54
N GLY A 181 55.57 -13.62 28.96
CA GLY A 181 54.95 -13.86 27.64
C GLY A 181 53.41 -13.62 27.65
N ALA A 182 52.73 -14.07 28.71
CA ALA A 182 51.29 -13.80 28.89
C ALA A 182 50.99 -12.30 29.06
N ASP A 183 51.86 -11.59 29.81
CA ASP A 183 51.71 -10.12 30.00
C ASP A 183 51.87 -9.35 28.67
N VAL A 184 52.77 -9.79 27.80
CA VAL A 184 52.91 -9.23 26.43
C VAL A 184 51.68 -9.50 25.59
N ALA A 185 51.09 -10.69 25.68
CA ALA A 185 49.84 -11.01 24.97
C ALA A 185 48.68 -10.13 25.46
N ALA A 186 48.54 -9.93 26.77
CA ALA A 186 47.53 -9.03 27.36
C ALA A 186 47.74 -7.60 26.93
N ALA A 187 48.98 -7.07 26.94
CA ALA A 187 49.28 -5.70 26.52
C ALA A 187 49.04 -5.51 24.99
N LYS A 188 49.30 -6.52 24.17
CA LYS A 188 48.94 -6.45 22.72
C LYS A 188 47.43 -6.37 22.53
N ALA A 189 46.64 -7.14 23.28
CA ALA A 189 45.16 -7.06 23.23
C ALA A 189 44.66 -5.67 23.66
N ALA A 190 45.28 -5.05 24.69
CA ALA A 190 44.96 -3.68 25.12
C ALA A 190 45.22 -2.64 24.02
N VAL A 191 46.34 -2.75 23.27
CA VAL A 191 46.64 -1.90 22.12
C VAL A 191 45.59 -2.06 21.03
N GLN A 192 45.18 -3.31 20.72
CA GLN A 192 44.13 -3.56 19.72
C GLN A 192 42.79 -2.96 20.11
N THR A 193 42.41 -3.06 21.38
CA THR A 193 41.17 -2.44 21.90
C THR A 193 41.22 -0.92 21.79
N ALA A 194 42.34 -0.29 22.16
CA ALA A 194 42.50 1.15 22.03
C ALA A 194 42.49 1.61 20.56
N GLN A 195 43.06 0.81 19.65
CA GLN A 195 43.03 1.09 18.20
C GLN A 195 41.59 1.02 17.67
N LEU A 196 40.82 0.01 18.03
CA LEU A 196 39.42 -0.13 17.62
C LEU A 196 38.57 1.08 18.08
N ASN A 197 38.81 1.58 19.29
CA ASN A 197 38.11 2.75 19.80
C ASN A 197 38.48 4.03 19.02
N LEU A 198 39.74 4.17 18.59
CA LEU A 198 40.15 5.28 17.70
C LEU A 198 39.50 5.16 16.34
N ASP A 199 39.46 3.96 15.78
CA ASP A 199 38.82 3.72 14.46
C ASP A 199 37.32 4.06 14.54
N TYR A 200 36.63 3.74 15.65
CA TYR A 200 35.23 4.08 15.87
C TYR A 200 34.98 5.60 16.10
N ALA A 201 36.01 6.39 16.44
CA ALA A 201 35.89 7.85 16.44
C ALA A 201 35.71 8.43 15.02
N THR A 202 36.03 7.66 13.98
CA THR A 202 35.70 7.97 12.60
C THR A 202 34.45 7.19 12.21
N VAL A 203 33.30 7.86 12.17
CA VAL A 203 32.01 7.23 11.88
C VAL A 203 31.81 7.13 10.37
N THR A 204 31.67 5.91 9.87
CA THR A 204 31.51 5.61 8.44
C THR A 204 30.13 5.06 8.10
N ALA A 205 29.74 5.19 6.82
CA ALA A 205 28.49 4.64 6.30
C ALA A 205 28.54 3.09 6.27
N PRO A 206 27.61 2.40 6.92
CA PRO A 206 27.58 0.93 6.92
C PRO A 206 27.04 0.34 5.62
N ILE A 207 26.26 1.09 4.86
CA ILE A 207 25.70 0.73 3.54
C ILE A 207 25.80 1.91 2.59
N SER A 208 25.78 1.64 1.28
CA SER A 208 25.55 2.68 0.28
C SER A 208 24.06 3.01 0.19
N GLY A 209 23.72 4.27 -0.07
CA GLY A 209 22.36 4.76 -0.20
C GLY A 209 22.24 6.26 0.06
N ARG A 210 21.04 6.77 0.11
CA ARG A 210 20.76 8.17 0.42
C ARG A 210 20.77 8.42 1.92
N ILE A 211 21.61 9.35 2.36
CA ILE A 211 21.65 9.76 3.77
C ILE A 211 20.61 10.85 4.03
N GLY A 212 19.88 10.72 5.14
CA GLY A 212 18.93 11.72 5.60
C GLY A 212 19.59 12.93 6.25
N GLN A 213 18.81 13.65 7.07
CA GLN A 213 19.32 14.74 7.90
C GLN A 213 20.27 14.22 8.99
N ALA A 214 21.18 15.06 9.41
CA ALA A 214 22.00 14.83 10.60
C ALA A 214 21.14 15.02 11.85
N LEU A 215 21.11 14.03 12.74
CA LEU A 215 20.36 14.07 14.00
C LEU A 215 21.19 14.66 15.15
N VAL A 216 22.49 14.90 14.88
CA VAL A 216 23.43 15.52 15.81
C VAL A 216 24.21 16.60 15.07
N THR A 217 24.55 17.67 15.78
CA THR A 217 25.31 18.79 15.25
C THR A 217 26.76 18.75 15.72
N GLU A 218 27.64 19.50 15.09
CA GLU A 218 28.99 19.70 15.54
C GLU A 218 28.99 20.35 16.93
N GLY A 219 29.88 19.90 17.81
CA GLY A 219 29.90 20.27 19.22
C GLY A 219 28.99 19.43 20.13
N ALA A 220 28.11 18.61 19.59
CA ALA A 220 27.25 17.73 20.39
C ALA A 220 28.06 16.58 21.00
N LEU A 221 27.71 16.21 22.23
CA LEU A 221 28.23 15.02 22.86
C LEU A 221 27.40 13.81 22.40
N VAL A 222 28.06 12.79 21.87
CA VAL A 222 27.44 11.49 21.53
C VAL A 222 27.93 10.40 22.48
N SER A 223 27.07 9.44 22.77
CA SER A 223 27.32 8.40 23.76
C SER A 223 27.17 7.02 23.13
N ALA A 224 28.18 6.16 23.33
CA ALA A 224 28.14 4.76 22.94
C ALA A 224 27.11 3.98 23.80
N THR A 225 26.98 4.32 25.10
CA THR A 225 26.06 3.63 26.03
C THR A 225 24.60 3.86 25.65
N GLU A 226 24.25 5.09 25.24
CA GLU A 226 22.91 5.44 24.76
C GLU A 226 22.70 5.10 23.29
N ALA A 227 23.78 4.65 22.61
CA ALA A 227 23.80 4.36 21.18
C ALA A 227 23.18 5.52 20.36
N THR A 228 23.65 6.76 20.65
CA THR A 228 23.11 8.00 20.05
C THR A 228 23.02 7.86 18.54
N GLN A 229 21.82 8.04 18.00
CA GLN A 229 21.59 7.98 16.56
C GLN A 229 22.08 9.29 15.93
N MET A 230 22.95 9.19 14.92
CA MET A 230 23.60 10.32 14.28
C MET A 230 23.02 10.64 12.91
N ALA A 231 22.64 9.61 12.14
CA ALA A 231 22.01 9.74 10.82
C ALA A 231 21.27 8.45 10.45
N LEU A 232 20.44 8.54 9.40
CA LEU A 232 19.76 7.41 8.77
C LEU A 232 20.18 7.32 7.32
N ILE A 233 20.59 6.13 6.87
CA ILE A 233 20.89 5.86 5.46
C ILE A 233 19.85 4.87 4.94
N GLN A 234 19.28 5.19 3.79
CA GLN A 234 18.28 4.37 3.12
C GLN A 234 18.73 4.02 1.71
N GLN A 235 18.68 2.74 1.38
CA GLN A 235 18.94 2.28 0.02
C GLN A 235 17.63 2.40 -0.77
N VAL A 236 17.61 3.30 -1.78
CA VAL A 236 16.42 3.68 -2.53
C VAL A 236 16.48 3.38 -4.02
N ASP A 237 17.62 2.94 -4.56
CA ASP A 237 17.81 2.43 -5.93
C ASP A 237 16.91 1.21 -6.23
N GLN A 238 16.56 0.49 -5.20
CA GLN A 238 15.63 -0.61 -5.17
C GLN A 238 14.74 -0.46 -3.94
N VAL A 239 13.43 -0.63 -4.10
CA VAL A 239 12.48 -0.48 -2.99
C VAL A 239 11.59 -1.70 -2.89
N TYR A 240 11.02 -1.89 -1.72
CA TYR A 240 9.93 -2.82 -1.49
C TYR A 240 8.61 -2.07 -1.39
N VAL A 241 7.55 -2.69 -1.89
CA VAL A 241 6.18 -2.23 -1.66
C VAL A 241 5.47 -3.31 -0.87
N ASN A 242 5.00 -2.95 0.32
CA ASN A 242 4.26 -3.85 1.18
C ASN A 242 2.77 -3.65 0.96
N PHE A 243 2.07 -4.71 0.58
CA PHE A 243 0.62 -4.76 0.37
C PHE A 243 -0.01 -5.55 1.52
N ALA A 244 -0.87 -4.91 2.29
CA ALA A 244 -1.63 -5.58 3.33
C ALA A 244 -2.89 -6.22 2.71
N GLN A 245 -3.02 -7.55 2.82
CA GLN A 245 -4.12 -8.30 2.20
C GLN A 245 -4.82 -9.21 3.21
N PRO A 246 -6.16 -9.31 3.16
CA PRO A 246 -6.89 -10.28 3.97
C PRO A 246 -6.45 -11.73 3.65
N VAL A 247 -6.35 -12.57 4.66
CA VAL A 247 -6.00 -14.00 4.50
C VAL A 247 -6.92 -14.71 3.53
N SER A 248 -8.22 -14.35 3.51
CA SER A 248 -9.21 -14.91 2.58
C SER A 248 -8.80 -14.76 1.12
N ASP A 249 -8.25 -13.60 0.76
CA ASP A 249 -7.89 -13.28 -0.62
C ASP A 249 -6.62 -14.02 -1.03
N ILE A 250 -5.63 -14.11 -0.13
CA ILE A 250 -4.43 -14.91 -0.33
C ILE A 250 -4.77 -16.40 -0.50
N THR A 251 -5.70 -16.91 0.31
CA THR A 251 -6.15 -18.31 0.22
C THR A 251 -6.88 -18.58 -1.10
N ARG A 252 -7.71 -17.64 -1.55
CA ARG A 252 -8.39 -17.72 -2.86
C ARG A 252 -7.38 -17.70 -4.00
N LEU A 253 -6.39 -16.82 -3.93
CA LEU A 253 -5.32 -16.70 -4.90
C LEU A 253 -4.51 -18.01 -4.97
N ARG A 254 -4.08 -18.57 -3.84
CA ARG A 254 -3.37 -19.86 -3.80
C ARG A 254 -4.18 -21.00 -4.42
N LYS A 255 -5.49 -21.07 -4.14
CA LYS A 255 -6.38 -22.07 -4.73
C LYS A 255 -6.52 -21.89 -6.25
N ALA A 256 -6.59 -20.65 -6.75
CA ALA A 256 -6.63 -20.34 -8.17
C ALA A 256 -5.35 -20.79 -8.90
N PHE A 257 -4.19 -20.57 -8.29
CA PHE A 257 -2.91 -21.07 -8.81
C PHE A 257 -2.82 -22.61 -8.79
N ALA A 258 -3.23 -23.25 -7.69
CA ALA A 258 -3.19 -24.71 -7.58
C ALA A 258 -4.14 -25.42 -8.57
N SER A 259 -5.23 -24.77 -8.98
CA SER A 259 -6.20 -25.32 -9.96
C SER A 259 -5.80 -25.14 -11.42
N GLY A 260 -4.65 -24.53 -11.71
CA GLY A 260 -4.15 -24.28 -13.08
C GLY A 260 -4.98 -23.27 -13.89
N LYS A 261 -5.98 -22.63 -13.29
CA LYS A 261 -6.82 -21.60 -13.92
C LYS A 261 -6.11 -20.27 -14.09
N SER A 262 -4.96 -20.08 -13.45
CA SER A 262 -4.11 -18.90 -13.63
C SER A 262 -2.80 -19.34 -14.26
N LYS A 263 -2.50 -18.88 -15.46
CA LYS A 263 -1.22 -19.09 -16.15
C LYS A 263 -0.15 -18.19 -15.52
N SER A 264 0.13 -18.35 -14.23
CA SER A 264 1.29 -17.73 -13.64
C SER A 264 2.52 -18.59 -13.89
N LEU A 265 3.39 -18.09 -14.73
CA LEU A 265 4.72 -18.65 -14.96
C LEU A 265 5.55 -18.50 -13.66
N GLY A 266 5.58 -19.55 -12.83
CA GLY A 266 6.48 -19.64 -11.70
C GLY A 266 6.11 -18.76 -10.49
N LEU A 267 7.01 -18.72 -9.51
CA LEU A 267 6.90 -18.00 -8.23
C LEU A 267 6.93 -16.44 -8.35
N THR A 268 6.88 -15.90 -9.57
CA THR A 268 7.12 -14.48 -9.86
C THR A 268 5.90 -13.86 -10.52
N ILE A 269 5.12 -13.08 -9.79
CA ILE A 269 3.96 -12.35 -10.32
C ILE A 269 4.37 -10.92 -10.63
N PRO A 270 4.23 -10.43 -11.87
CA PRO A 270 4.49 -9.04 -12.21
C PRO A 270 3.44 -8.12 -11.57
N VAL A 271 3.91 -7.02 -11.01
CA VAL A 271 3.07 -5.97 -10.39
C VAL A 271 3.40 -4.64 -11.05
N ARG A 272 2.40 -3.97 -11.59
CA ARG A 272 2.52 -2.57 -12.02
C ARG A 272 2.21 -1.68 -10.84
N ILE A 273 3.03 -0.64 -10.66
CA ILE A 273 2.85 0.31 -9.57
C ILE A 273 2.19 1.58 -10.12
N ALA A 274 1.03 1.90 -9.60
CA ALA A 274 0.36 3.18 -9.84
C ALA A 274 0.56 4.10 -8.64
N LEU A 275 0.93 5.33 -8.91
CA LEU A 275 1.06 6.39 -7.93
C LEU A 275 -0.33 6.94 -7.53
N ASP A 276 -0.37 7.77 -6.51
CA ASP A 276 -1.64 8.32 -6.00
C ASP A 276 -2.31 9.29 -6.99
N ASP A 277 -1.52 9.93 -7.87
CA ASP A 277 -1.99 10.76 -8.98
C ASP A 277 -2.59 9.97 -10.15
N GLY A 278 -2.57 8.63 -10.09
CA GLY A 278 -3.04 7.73 -11.12
C GLY A 278 -2.03 7.41 -12.22
N SER A 279 -0.84 8.01 -12.21
CA SER A 279 0.25 7.68 -13.14
C SER A 279 0.82 6.30 -12.84
N GLU A 280 1.17 5.53 -13.89
CA GLU A 280 1.82 4.23 -13.75
C GLU A 280 3.32 4.37 -13.95
N LEU A 281 4.09 3.68 -13.10
CA LEU A 281 5.54 3.58 -13.28
C LEU A 281 5.86 2.66 -14.45
N PRO A 282 6.84 3.01 -15.29
CA PRO A 282 7.27 2.17 -16.40
C PRO A 282 7.92 0.85 -15.91
N GLN A 283 8.48 0.85 -14.70
CA GLN A 283 9.12 -0.32 -14.11
C GLN A 283 8.07 -1.27 -13.52
N THR A 284 8.11 -2.52 -13.96
CA THR A 284 7.29 -3.58 -13.39
C THR A 284 7.98 -4.18 -12.18
N GLY A 285 7.30 -4.20 -11.05
CA GLY A 285 7.76 -4.90 -9.85
C GLY A 285 7.51 -6.39 -9.91
N THR A 286 8.16 -7.11 -9.03
CA THR A 286 8.01 -8.56 -8.83
C THR A 286 7.41 -8.82 -7.46
N LEU A 287 6.27 -9.50 -7.40
CA LEU A 287 5.63 -9.88 -6.16
C LEU A 287 6.40 -11.04 -5.53
N LEU A 288 6.80 -10.85 -4.27
CA LEU A 288 7.44 -11.85 -3.43
C LEU A 288 6.44 -12.25 -2.34
N PHE A 289 6.12 -13.53 -2.24
CA PHE A 289 5.38 -14.03 -1.08
C PHE A 289 6.35 -14.14 0.10
N SER A 290 6.49 -13.06 0.86
CA SER A 290 7.55 -12.94 1.84
C SER A 290 7.12 -13.29 3.26
N ASP A 291 5.84 -13.19 3.59
CA ASP A 291 5.40 -13.43 4.96
C ASP A 291 4.30 -14.48 5.03
N LEU A 292 4.52 -15.50 5.86
CA LEU A 292 3.54 -16.54 6.16
C LEU A 292 2.76 -16.24 7.44
N THR A 293 3.11 -15.13 8.10
CA THR A 293 2.55 -14.74 9.39
C THR A 293 1.35 -13.83 9.16
N VAL A 294 0.23 -14.18 9.79
CA VAL A 294 -0.97 -13.35 9.82
C VAL A 294 -0.84 -12.39 10.99
N ASP A 295 -1.01 -11.10 10.76
CA ASP A 295 -1.15 -10.12 11.82
C ASP A 295 -2.43 -10.41 12.62
N GLN A 296 -2.27 -10.72 13.90
CA GLN A 296 -3.38 -11.17 14.77
C GLN A 296 -4.40 -10.05 15.06
N THR A 297 -4.01 -8.79 14.89
CA THR A 297 -4.87 -7.65 15.19
C THR A 297 -5.76 -7.31 14.00
N SER A 298 -5.20 -7.33 12.79
CA SER A 298 -5.90 -6.96 11.56
C SER A 298 -6.40 -8.14 10.73
N GLY A 299 -5.91 -9.38 10.99
CA GLY A 299 -6.18 -10.56 10.19
C GLY A 299 -5.60 -10.48 8.77
N GLN A 300 -4.60 -9.62 8.55
CA GLN A 300 -3.99 -9.38 7.26
C GLN A 300 -2.62 -10.09 7.14
N VAL A 301 -2.24 -10.38 5.91
CA VAL A 301 -0.91 -10.86 5.52
C VAL A 301 -0.23 -9.78 4.70
N ASN A 302 1.02 -9.50 5.00
CA ASN A 302 1.83 -8.59 4.21
C ASN A 302 2.45 -9.34 3.03
N VAL A 303 2.11 -8.90 1.83
CA VAL A 303 2.69 -9.37 0.58
C VAL A 303 3.64 -8.28 0.09
N ARG A 304 4.88 -8.65 -0.22
CA ARG A 304 5.92 -7.70 -0.62
C ARG A 304 6.21 -7.80 -2.11
N ALA A 305 6.28 -6.66 -2.78
CA ALA A 305 6.83 -6.58 -4.12
C ALA A 305 8.19 -5.86 -4.12
N LYS A 306 9.10 -6.35 -4.94
CA LYS A 306 10.39 -5.74 -5.20
C LYS A 306 10.28 -4.91 -6.48
N VAL A 307 10.68 -3.65 -6.42
CA VAL A 307 10.57 -2.69 -7.53
C VAL A 307 11.92 -1.99 -7.72
N ALA A 308 12.39 -1.92 -8.95
CA ALA A 308 13.55 -1.11 -9.30
C ALA A 308 13.15 0.37 -9.30
N ASN A 309 13.99 1.24 -8.76
CA ASN A 309 13.71 2.66 -8.60
C ASN A 309 14.91 3.54 -9.03
N PRO A 310 15.36 3.41 -10.30
CA PRO A 310 16.57 4.10 -10.76
C PRO A 310 16.44 5.62 -10.70
N ASP A 311 15.25 6.15 -10.93
CA ASP A 311 14.98 7.59 -10.99
C ASP A 311 14.61 8.18 -9.61
N GLY A 312 14.56 7.36 -8.55
CA GLY A 312 14.18 7.80 -7.20
C GLY A 312 12.72 8.26 -7.07
N ALA A 313 11.86 7.91 -8.02
CA ALA A 313 10.45 8.32 -8.03
C ALA A 313 9.66 7.76 -6.84
N LEU A 314 10.02 6.56 -6.38
CA LEU A 314 9.44 5.93 -5.20
C LEU A 314 10.22 6.31 -3.95
N MET A 315 9.60 7.09 -3.07
CA MET A 315 10.18 7.44 -1.78
C MET A 315 9.66 6.53 -0.67
N PRO A 316 10.51 6.07 0.27
CA PRO A 316 10.08 5.32 1.43
C PRO A 316 8.98 6.05 2.22
N GLY A 317 7.92 5.32 2.60
CA GLY A 317 6.74 5.87 3.25
C GLY A 317 5.61 6.29 2.30
N MET A 318 5.86 6.39 1.00
CA MET A 318 4.89 6.79 -0.01
C MET A 318 3.79 5.74 -0.15
N TYR A 319 2.55 6.20 -0.35
CA TYR A 319 1.42 5.34 -0.66
C TYR A 319 1.36 5.06 -2.16
N VAL A 320 1.12 3.82 -2.53
CA VAL A 320 1.04 3.40 -3.93
C VAL A 320 -0.01 2.29 -4.09
N ARG A 321 -0.47 2.07 -5.32
CA ARG A 321 -1.35 0.96 -5.66
C ARG A 321 -0.62 -0.01 -6.58
N GLY A 322 -0.60 -1.28 -6.19
CA GLY A 322 -0.12 -2.35 -7.04
C GLY A 322 -1.24 -2.90 -7.90
N ARG A 323 -1.07 -2.94 -9.22
CA ARG A 323 -1.98 -3.60 -10.16
C ARG A 323 -1.41 -4.94 -10.56
N ILE A 324 -2.13 -5.99 -10.21
CA ILE A 324 -1.75 -7.37 -10.54
C ILE A 324 -2.79 -7.91 -11.52
N ALA A 325 -2.35 -8.47 -12.63
CA ALA A 325 -3.20 -9.28 -13.49
C ALA A 325 -3.48 -10.61 -12.78
N GLN A 326 -4.57 -10.67 -12.01
CA GLN A 326 -4.81 -11.75 -11.06
C GLN A 326 -5.67 -12.87 -11.64
N GLN A 327 -6.53 -12.56 -12.59
CA GLN A 327 -7.48 -13.54 -13.11
C GLN A 327 -7.76 -13.31 -14.60
N GLN A 328 -7.38 -14.28 -15.41
CA GLN A 328 -7.88 -14.38 -16.78
C GLN A 328 -9.28 -14.98 -16.69
N VAL A 329 -10.28 -14.20 -17.05
CA VAL A 329 -11.68 -14.65 -17.10
C VAL A 329 -12.01 -14.96 -18.55
N ASP A 330 -12.16 -16.25 -18.86
CA ASP A 330 -12.38 -16.72 -20.24
C ASP A 330 -13.77 -16.38 -20.82
N SER A 331 -14.67 -15.89 -19.99
CA SER A 331 -16.06 -15.61 -20.38
C SER A 331 -16.58 -14.32 -19.74
N ALA A 332 -15.79 -13.26 -19.76
CA ALA A 332 -16.23 -11.94 -19.33
C ALA A 332 -16.93 -11.19 -20.46
N PHE A 333 -17.94 -10.37 -20.13
CA PHE A 333 -18.63 -9.53 -21.09
C PHE A 333 -18.29 -8.06 -20.81
N VAL A 334 -17.99 -7.30 -21.86
CA VAL A 334 -17.70 -5.86 -21.75
C VAL A 334 -18.94 -5.09 -22.16
N LEU A 335 -19.48 -4.30 -21.24
CA LEU A 335 -20.66 -3.48 -21.47
C LEU A 335 -20.37 -2.00 -21.21
N PRO A 336 -20.86 -1.06 -22.03
CA PRO A 336 -20.80 0.36 -21.76
C PRO A 336 -21.42 0.70 -20.38
N GLN A 337 -20.88 1.68 -19.68
CA GLN A 337 -21.38 2.05 -18.34
C GLN A 337 -22.87 2.30 -18.28
N GLN A 338 -23.44 2.88 -19.34
CA GLN A 338 -24.86 3.21 -19.45
C GLN A 338 -25.78 1.97 -19.53
N ALA A 339 -25.25 0.79 -19.89
CA ALA A 339 -26.03 -0.45 -19.96
C ALA A 339 -26.32 -1.06 -18.59
N VAL A 340 -25.56 -0.66 -17.56
CA VAL A 340 -25.66 -1.23 -16.21
C VAL A 340 -26.37 -0.28 -15.27
N GLN A 341 -27.45 -0.76 -14.67
CA GLN A 341 -28.20 -0.04 -13.64
C GLN A 341 -27.74 -0.53 -12.27
N ARG A 342 -27.11 0.36 -11.49
CA ARG A 342 -26.64 0.06 -10.15
C ARG A 342 -27.66 0.50 -9.10
N THR A 343 -28.07 -0.44 -8.28
CA THR A 343 -28.93 -0.18 -7.12
C THR A 343 -28.14 -0.49 -5.85
N THR A 344 -28.62 -0.08 -4.70
CA THR A 344 -28.01 -0.37 -3.40
C THR A 344 -27.97 -1.87 -3.07
N GLN A 345 -28.78 -2.68 -3.75
CA GLN A 345 -28.89 -4.12 -3.48
C GLN A 345 -28.20 -4.98 -4.54
N ASN A 346 -28.33 -4.63 -5.84
CA ASN A 346 -27.84 -5.44 -6.95
C ASN A 346 -27.46 -4.57 -8.16
N ASP A 347 -26.50 -5.04 -8.93
CA ASP A 347 -26.21 -4.53 -10.26
C ASP A 347 -27.07 -5.29 -11.29
N THR A 348 -27.78 -4.57 -12.17
CA THR A 348 -28.72 -5.15 -13.11
C THR A 348 -28.52 -4.62 -14.52
N VAL A 349 -28.88 -5.42 -15.50
CA VAL A 349 -28.96 -5.06 -16.92
C VAL A 349 -30.34 -5.45 -17.48
N LEU A 350 -30.77 -4.77 -18.52
CA LEU A 350 -31.98 -5.14 -19.27
C LEU A 350 -31.58 -5.95 -20.51
N VAL A 351 -32.15 -7.15 -20.64
CA VAL A 351 -31.89 -8.06 -21.76
C VAL A 351 -33.19 -8.24 -22.55
N VAL A 352 -33.09 -8.20 -23.87
CA VAL A 352 -34.24 -8.47 -24.78
C VAL A 352 -34.38 -9.96 -24.96
N GLY A 353 -35.54 -10.53 -24.58
CA GLY A 353 -35.87 -11.92 -24.77
C GLY A 353 -36.18 -12.25 -26.25
N ALA A 354 -36.26 -13.53 -26.60
CA ALA A 354 -36.64 -13.99 -27.91
C ALA A 354 -38.05 -13.55 -28.36
N ASP A 355 -38.90 -13.23 -27.39
CA ASP A 355 -40.26 -12.68 -27.55
C ASP A 355 -40.30 -11.16 -27.73
N GLY A 356 -39.15 -10.49 -27.81
CA GLY A 356 -39.02 -9.05 -27.92
C GLY A 356 -39.37 -8.30 -26.62
N LYS A 357 -39.48 -8.98 -25.47
CA LYS A 357 -39.79 -8.36 -24.19
C LYS A 357 -38.50 -8.10 -23.39
N PRO A 358 -38.36 -6.90 -22.83
CA PRO A 358 -37.23 -6.60 -21.95
C PRO A 358 -37.42 -7.31 -20.60
N SER A 359 -36.35 -7.94 -20.10
CA SER A 359 -36.30 -8.57 -18.78
C SER A 359 -35.09 -8.06 -17.99
N VAL A 360 -35.28 -7.85 -16.69
CA VAL A 360 -34.20 -7.47 -15.78
C VAL A 360 -33.37 -8.70 -15.43
N ARG A 361 -32.06 -8.59 -15.58
CA ARG A 361 -31.11 -9.64 -15.23
C ARG A 361 -30.11 -9.09 -14.20
N VAL A 362 -29.96 -9.82 -13.11
CA VAL A 362 -28.93 -9.51 -12.09
C VAL A 362 -27.57 -9.97 -12.65
N VAL A 363 -26.58 -9.11 -12.57
CA VAL A 363 -25.22 -9.37 -13.06
C VAL A 363 -24.20 -9.13 -11.95
N LYS A 364 -23.05 -9.79 -12.06
CA LYS A 364 -21.94 -9.61 -11.16
C LYS A 364 -20.82 -8.82 -11.88
N LEU A 365 -20.50 -7.63 -11.39
CA LEU A 365 -19.46 -6.80 -11.97
C LEU A 365 -18.08 -7.18 -11.39
N GLY A 366 -17.06 -7.15 -12.27
CA GLY A 366 -15.67 -7.43 -11.93
C GLY A 366 -14.77 -6.20 -11.86
N GLY A 367 -15.21 -5.07 -12.41
CA GLY A 367 -14.44 -3.84 -12.46
C GLY A 367 -14.86 -2.94 -13.62
N ASN A 368 -14.17 -1.81 -13.75
CA ASN A 368 -14.36 -0.86 -14.85
C ASN A 368 -13.03 -0.69 -15.58
N GLU A 369 -13.03 -0.79 -16.90
CA GLU A 369 -11.87 -0.56 -17.74
C GLU A 369 -12.27 0.30 -18.95
N GLY A 370 -11.60 1.43 -19.13
CA GLY A 370 -11.80 2.31 -20.28
C GLY A 370 -13.25 2.80 -20.47
N GLY A 371 -14.01 3.04 -19.38
CA GLY A 371 -15.40 3.49 -19.45
C GLY A 371 -16.42 2.37 -19.71
N ASN A 372 -16.00 1.10 -19.61
CA ASN A 372 -16.86 -0.06 -19.75
C ASN A 372 -16.85 -0.90 -18.47
N TRP A 373 -17.99 -1.50 -18.12
CA TRP A 373 -18.09 -2.47 -17.04
C TRP A 373 -17.73 -3.88 -17.55
N ILE A 374 -16.92 -4.57 -16.76
CA ILE A 374 -16.63 -6.00 -16.96
C ILE A 374 -17.66 -6.80 -16.17
N VAL A 375 -18.48 -7.59 -16.87
CA VAL A 375 -19.47 -8.49 -16.26
C VAL A 375 -18.88 -9.89 -16.21
N LEU A 376 -18.77 -10.44 -14.99
CA LEU A 376 -18.17 -11.75 -14.71
C LEU A 376 -19.18 -12.89 -14.75
N ASP A 377 -20.45 -12.59 -14.41
CA ASP A 377 -21.52 -13.59 -14.33
C ASP A 377 -22.89 -12.94 -14.53
N GLY A 378 -23.91 -13.75 -14.90
CA GLY A 378 -25.30 -13.31 -15.06
C GLY A 378 -25.74 -13.12 -16.52
N LEU A 379 -24.84 -13.18 -17.51
CA LEU A 379 -25.15 -13.09 -18.93
C LEU A 379 -24.79 -14.38 -19.67
N LYS A 380 -25.53 -14.66 -20.76
CA LYS A 380 -25.21 -15.76 -21.67
C LYS A 380 -24.65 -15.20 -22.99
N PRO A 381 -23.76 -15.94 -23.66
CA PRO A 381 -23.26 -15.56 -25.00
C PRO A 381 -24.39 -15.32 -25.97
N GLY A 382 -24.37 -14.19 -26.68
CA GLY A 382 -25.36 -13.84 -27.71
C GLY A 382 -26.61 -13.12 -27.17
N GLU A 383 -26.79 -12.96 -25.86
CA GLU A 383 -27.91 -12.16 -25.32
C GLU A 383 -27.79 -10.70 -25.74
N GLN A 384 -28.94 -10.08 -26.09
CA GLN A 384 -29.01 -8.68 -26.49
C GLN A 384 -29.24 -7.78 -25.26
N VAL A 385 -28.22 -7.06 -24.84
CA VAL A 385 -28.29 -6.14 -23.69
C VAL A 385 -28.68 -4.75 -24.17
N ILE A 386 -29.67 -4.13 -23.53
CA ILE A 386 -30.13 -2.79 -23.86
C ILE A 386 -29.08 -1.79 -23.33
N VAL A 387 -28.59 -0.92 -24.21
CA VAL A 387 -27.60 0.12 -23.90
C VAL A 387 -28.22 1.51 -23.93
N ASP A 388 -29.26 1.71 -24.76
CA ASP A 388 -29.92 3.01 -24.93
C ASP A 388 -31.42 2.83 -25.14
N GLY A 389 -32.21 3.87 -24.85
CA GLY A 389 -33.66 3.88 -25.05
C GLY A 389 -34.49 3.40 -23.82
N PHE A 390 -33.90 3.34 -22.63
CA PHE A 390 -34.58 2.89 -21.40
C PHE A 390 -35.88 3.62 -21.11
N GLN A 391 -35.95 4.91 -21.41
CA GLN A 391 -37.13 5.75 -21.17
C GLN A 391 -38.34 5.41 -22.07
N LYS A 392 -38.09 4.72 -23.18
CA LYS A 392 -39.14 4.33 -24.12
C LYS A 392 -39.80 2.99 -23.76
N ILE A 393 -39.23 2.27 -22.81
CA ILE A 393 -39.68 0.93 -22.41
C ILE A 393 -40.91 1.07 -21.51
N ARG A 394 -42.03 0.45 -21.90
CA ARG A 394 -43.23 0.34 -21.07
C ARG A 394 -43.26 -1.04 -20.38
N PRO A 395 -43.67 -1.11 -19.11
CA PRO A 395 -43.80 -2.39 -18.44
C PRO A 395 -44.68 -3.37 -19.23
N GLY A 396 -44.14 -4.55 -19.57
CA GLY A 396 -44.87 -5.58 -20.34
C GLY A 396 -44.95 -5.36 -21.85
N GLY A 397 -44.44 -4.23 -22.39
CA GLY A 397 -44.41 -3.93 -23.81
C GLY A 397 -43.25 -4.65 -24.55
N THR A 398 -43.43 -4.86 -25.87
CA THR A 398 -42.39 -5.36 -26.77
C THR A 398 -41.54 -4.22 -27.27
N VAL A 399 -40.23 -4.48 -27.45
CA VAL A 399 -39.25 -3.52 -27.99
C VAL A 399 -38.66 -4.05 -29.31
N LYS A 400 -38.25 -3.13 -30.17
CA LYS A 400 -37.54 -3.47 -31.40
C LYS A 400 -36.04 -3.22 -31.21
N PRO A 401 -35.22 -4.29 -31.20
CA PRO A 401 -33.78 -4.13 -31.02
C PRO A 401 -33.13 -3.54 -32.27
N VAL A 402 -32.31 -2.50 -32.07
CA VAL A 402 -31.47 -1.88 -33.09
C VAL A 402 -30.02 -1.96 -32.61
N ALA A 403 -29.09 -2.35 -33.50
CA ALA A 403 -27.70 -2.45 -33.11
C ALA A 403 -27.17 -1.10 -32.61
N TRP A 404 -26.64 -1.07 -31.38
CA TRP A 404 -26.04 0.13 -30.80
C TRP A 404 -24.60 0.32 -31.30
N SER A 405 -24.23 1.55 -31.68
CA SER A 405 -22.86 1.93 -31.98
C SER A 405 -22.50 3.19 -31.19
N ALA A 406 -21.26 3.23 -30.62
CA ALA A 406 -20.79 4.34 -29.78
C ALA A 406 -20.83 5.71 -30.49
N ASN A 407 -20.76 5.73 -31.85
CA ASN A 407 -20.78 6.96 -32.65
C ASN A 407 -22.19 7.51 -32.95
N ALA A 408 -23.26 6.74 -32.79
CA ALA A 408 -24.60 7.18 -33.13
C ALA A 408 -25.21 8.13 -32.05
N SER A 409 -24.74 8.07 -30.80
CA SER A 409 -25.22 8.93 -29.71
C SER A 409 -24.76 10.39 -29.78
N ALA A 410 -23.72 10.70 -30.56
CA ALA A 410 -23.22 12.07 -30.72
C ALA A 410 -23.96 12.88 -31.81
N ALA A 411 -24.82 12.24 -32.61
CA ALA A 411 -25.48 12.88 -33.77
C ALA A 411 -26.90 13.42 -33.51
N ALA A 412 -27.46 13.19 -32.31
CA ALA A 412 -28.81 13.64 -31.96
C ALA A 412 -28.80 14.91 -31.10
N THR A 413 -28.12 15.96 -31.56
CA THR A 413 -28.37 17.33 -31.05
C THR A 413 -29.52 17.92 -31.89
N PRO A 414 -30.68 18.33 -31.33
CA PRO A 414 -31.74 18.99 -32.10
C PRO A 414 -31.20 20.30 -32.58
N GLY A 415 -31.23 20.45 -33.92
CA GLY A 415 -30.84 21.71 -34.58
C GLY A 415 -31.60 22.89 -34.04
N SER A 416 -30.88 23.91 -33.59
CA SER A 416 -31.39 25.23 -33.29
C SER A 416 -32.07 25.82 -34.52
N ALA A 417 -33.36 26.13 -34.40
CA ALA A 417 -34.12 26.88 -35.40
C ALA A 417 -33.44 28.25 -35.63
N PRO A 418 -33.42 28.75 -36.89
CA PRO A 418 -32.87 30.08 -37.17
C PRO A 418 -33.78 31.16 -36.59
N ALA A 419 -33.24 32.02 -35.75
CA ALA A 419 -33.90 33.24 -35.29
C ALA A 419 -34.09 34.19 -36.47
N SER A 420 -35.36 34.49 -36.79
CA SER A 420 -35.80 35.48 -37.73
C SER A 420 -35.34 36.88 -37.28
N ALA A 421 -34.55 37.54 -38.13
CA ALA A 421 -34.23 38.95 -38.01
C ALA A 421 -35.49 39.80 -38.24
N ALA A 422 -35.88 40.59 -37.27
CA ALA A 422 -36.79 41.70 -37.45
C ALA A 422 -36.06 43.00 -37.10
N SER A 423 -35.92 43.84 -38.11
CA SER A 423 -35.46 45.23 -38.11
C SER A 423 -36.33 46.12 -37.23
N ARG A 424 -35.73 46.91 -36.36
CA ARG A 424 -35.80 48.36 -36.31
C ARG A 424 -34.86 48.93 -35.27
#